data_00dc70927d50acb6492066441c0cab2a
#
_entry.id   00dc70927d50acb6492066441c0cab2a
#
_cell.length_a   1.000
_cell.length_b   1.000
_cell.length_c   1.000
_cell.angle_alpha   90.00
_cell.angle_beta   90.00
_cell.angle_gamma   90.00
#
_symmetry.space_group_name_H-M   'P 1'
#
loop_
_entity.id
_entity.type
_entity.pdbx_description
1 polymer ?
#
loop_
_entity_poly.entity_id
_entity_poly.type
_entity_poly.pdbx_seq_one_letter_code
_entity_poly.pdbx_strand_id
1 'polypeptide(L)'
;MRKLFLLNLILLFTGCQKEKITFSENVSEVFYVENAGASMRVLVEGNTASNIFVLIIHGGPGASAYFYDTNYISDHLGNRCAMVYWDQRNTGASQGNSNGEHLNLGQMVEDLKKVIEVLKFRYGQDMSLFLVGHSFGGLIAADFVTSSDYQKMIKGLIDVDGSHNYPLNDTLTRQMLLTVGKYQISQNRNVESWEKIITYCNKHTGNFSFEESTRLENYASDAESYIDSVKQINLPCIIIKDAVKDKLPLTSILVNLLYSENSDFNKELAKTQFSSSLYKVTVPVLLLWGKYDFICPQALGEDFYNRINSTEKRMVISPVSGHNLMLLDGKLFCDEVNAFVSKYR
;
A
#
# COMPACT_ATOMS: atom_id res chain seq x y z
N MET A 1 -46.78 13.77 -57.19
CA MET A 1 -46.69 12.55 -56.39
C MET A 1 -45.45 12.64 -55.51
N ARG A 2 -45.65 13.06 -54.23
CA ARG A 2 -44.58 13.16 -53.24
C ARG A 2 -44.55 11.83 -52.44
N LYS A 3 -43.43 11.08 -52.59
CA LYS A 3 -43.20 9.88 -51.78
C LYS A 3 -42.67 10.32 -50.39
N LEU A 4 -43.47 10.09 -49.36
CA LEU A 4 -43.07 10.21 -47.97
C LEU A 4 -42.14 9.04 -47.61
N PHE A 5 -40.88 9.30 -47.29
CA PHE A 5 -39.99 8.31 -46.69
C PHE A 5 -40.26 8.33 -45.18
N LEU A 6 -40.92 7.31 -44.62
CA LEU A 6 -40.98 7.08 -43.19
C LEU A 6 -39.63 6.47 -42.76
N LEU A 7 -38.84 7.25 -42.04
CA LEU A 7 -37.64 6.78 -41.36
C LEU A 7 -38.06 6.11 -40.04
N ASN A 8 -38.08 4.79 -40.01
CA ASN A 8 -38.26 4.04 -38.75
C ASN A 8 -37.02 4.18 -37.89
N LEU A 9 -37.10 5.04 -36.90
CA LEU A 9 -36.10 5.17 -35.84
C LEU A 9 -36.28 3.99 -34.87
N ILE A 10 -35.53 2.90 -35.07
CA ILE A 10 -35.44 1.80 -34.12
C ILE A 10 -34.62 2.31 -32.92
N LEU A 11 -35.31 2.71 -31.84
CA LEU A 11 -34.73 2.93 -30.54
C LEU A 11 -34.28 1.57 -29.99
N LEU A 12 -33.01 1.28 -30.15
CA LEU A 12 -32.33 0.21 -29.41
C LEU A 12 -32.29 0.62 -27.92
N PHE A 13 -33.28 0.18 -27.16
CA PHE A 13 -33.18 0.14 -25.72
C PHE A 13 -32.08 -0.89 -25.37
N THR A 14 -30.85 -0.46 -25.28
CA THR A 14 -29.84 -1.21 -24.54
C THR A 14 -30.25 -1.12 -23.08
N GLY A 15 -31.07 -2.08 -22.65
CA GLY A 15 -31.34 -2.24 -21.23
C GLY A 15 -30.01 -2.40 -20.51
N CYS A 16 -29.80 -1.63 -19.45
CA CYS A 16 -28.69 -1.89 -18.50
C CYS A 16 -28.84 -3.35 -18.07
N GLN A 17 -28.07 -4.23 -18.68
CA GLN A 17 -27.92 -5.58 -18.16
C GLN A 17 -27.18 -5.42 -16.82
N LYS A 18 -27.85 -5.79 -15.73
CA LYS A 18 -27.19 -5.89 -14.44
C LYS A 18 -26.00 -6.85 -14.61
N GLU A 19 -24.83 -6.35 -14.38
CA GLU A 19 -23.61 -7.16 -14.39
C GLU A 19 -23.81 -8.34 -13.43
N LYS A 20 -23.72 -9.56 -13.96
CA LYS A 20 -23.89 -10.77 -13.16
C LYS A 20 -22.56 -11.14 -12.56
N ILE A 21 -22.38 -10.82 -11.27
CA ILE A 21 -21.19 -11.21 -10.52
C ILE A 21 -21.26 -12.71 -10.25
N THR A 22 -20.20 -13.41 -10.58
CA THR A 22 -20.05 -14.85 -10.33
C THR A 22 -19.12 -15.05 -9.15
N PHE A 23 -19.64 -15.66 -8.10
CA PHE A 23 -18.81 -16.11 -6.98
C PHE A 23 -18.19 -17.46 -7.36
N SER A 24 -16.88 -17.54 -7.30
CA SER A 24 -16.12 -18.70 -7.75
C SER A 24 -14.81 -18.82 -6.94
N GLU A 25 -14.24 -20.02 -6.95
CA GLU A 25 -12.95 -20.31 -6.30
C GLU A 25 -11.76 -19.74 -7.09
N ASN A 26 -11.97 -19.34 -8.34
CA ASN A 26 -10.91 -18.81 -9.19
C ASN A 26 -11.46 -17.69 -10.07
N VAL A 27 -11.50 -16.48 -9.52
CA VAL A 27 -11.90 -15.25 -10.22
C VAL A 27 -10.67 -14.46 -10.58
N SER A 28 -10.69 -13.81 -11.74
CA SER A 28 -9.78 -12.71 -12.09
C SER A 28 -10.60 -11.69 -12.88
N GLU A 29 -10.99 -10.60 -12.22
CA GLU A 29 -11.78 -9.55 -12.84
C GLU A 29 -11.24 -8.15 -12.53
N VAL A 30 -11.35 -7.27 -13.52
CA VAL A 30 -10.94 -5.87 -13.43
C VAL A 30 -12.15 -4.98 -13.58
N PHE A 31 -12.29 -3.99 -12.72
CA PHE A 31 -13.25 -2.90 -12.86
C PHE A 31 -12.63 -1.58 -12.42
N TYR A 32 -13.34 -0.49 -12.68
CA TYR A 32 -12.90 0.84 -12.31
C TYR A 32 -13.87 1.49 -11.33
N VAL A 33 -13.32 2.22 -10.37
CA VAL A 33 -14.06 2.98 -9.37
C VAL A 33 -13.87 4.47 -9.64
N GLU A 34 -14.95 5.17 -9.92
CA GLU A 34 -14.94 6.61 -10.15
C GLU A 34 -15.13 7.36 -8.84
N ASN A 35 -14.20 8.28 -8.52
CA ASN A 35 -14.35 9.19 -7.40
C ASN A 35 -13.58 10.49 -7.65
N ALA A 36 -14.24 11.65 -7.45
CA ALA A 36 -13.65 12.97 -7.57
C ALA A 36 -12.73 13.13 -8.80
N GLY A 37 -13.23 12.74 -9.99
CA GLY A 37 -12.52 12.87 -11.28
C GLY A 37 -11.40 11.86 -11.51
N ALA A 38 -11.16 10.91 -10.61
CA ALA A 38 -10.24 9.81 -10.81
C ALA A 38 -11.00 8.52 -11.17
N SER A 39 -10.47 7.78 -12.16
CA SER A 39 -10.91 6.43 -12.53
C SER A 39 -9.88 5.44 -12.03
N MET A 40 -10.19 4.77 -10.92
CA MET A 40 -9.25 3.94 -10.19
C MET A 40 -9.48 2.46 -10.51
N ARG A 41 -8.41 1.79 -10.94
CA ARG A 41 -8.44 0.38 -11.29
C ARG A 41 -8.43 -0.49 -10.04
N VAL A 42 -9.33 -1.48 -10.04
CA VAL A 42 -9.40 -2.53 -9.04
C VAL A 42 -9.35 -3.88 -9.76
N LEU A 43 -8.41 -4.72 -9.36
CA LEU A 43 -8.33 -6.12 -9.77
C LEU A 43 -8.73 -6.98 -8.59
N VAL A 44 -9.64 -7.94 -8.80
CA VAL A 44 -10.02 -8.95 -7.81
C VAL A 44 -9.64 -10.32 -8.34
N GLU A 45 -8.80 -11.04 -7.59
CA GLU A 45 -8.31 -12.36 -7.95
C GLU A 45 -8.47 -13.37 -6.81
N GLY A 46 -8.79 -14.62 -7.13
CA GLY A 46 -8.86 -15.73 -6.20
C GLY A 46 -10.27 -16.13 -5.81
N ASN A 47 -10.44 -16.61 -4.58
CA ASN A 47 -11.65 -17.24 -4.12
C ASN A 47 -12.68 -16.25 -3.55
N THR A 48 -13.58 -15.75 -4.39
CA THR A 48 -14.68 -14.87 -3.95
C THR A 48 -15.81 -15.65 -3.24
N ALA A 49 -15.91 -16.98 -3.44
CA ALA A 49 -16.89 -17.81 -2.75
C ALA A 49 -16.57 -17.99 -1.25
N SER A 50 -15.34 -17.70 -0.83
CA SER A 50 -14.95 -17.72 0.59
C SER A 50 -15.60 -16.62 1.42
N ASN A 51 -16.11 -15.56 0.78
CA ASN A 51 -16.58 -14.32 1.40
C ASN A 51 -15.51 -13.56 2.21
N ILE A 52 -14.21 -13.87 1.98
CA ILE A 52 -13.06 -13.20 2.61
C ILE A 52 -12.32 -12.42 1.54
N PHE A 53 -12.12 -11.13 1.76
CA PHE A 53 -11.43 -10.22 0.84
C PHE A 53 -10.27 -9.53 1.55
N VAL A 54 -9.13 -9.47 0.88
CA VAL A 54 -7.90 -8.81 1.37
C VAL A 54 -7.52 -7.72 0.39
N LEU A 55 -7.74 -6.46 0.77
CA LEU A 55 -7.48 -5.28 -0.05
C LEU A 55 -6.07 -4.74 0.23
N ILE A 56 -5.25 -4.74 -0.80
CA ILE A 56 -3.89 -4.18 -0.78
C ILE A 56 -3.94 -2.68 -1.04
N ILE A 57 -3.41 -1.91 -0.09
CA ILE A 57 -3.13 -0.47 -0.21
C ILE A 57 -1.63 -0.35 -0.41
N HIS A 58 -1.22 -0.11 -1.64
CA HIS A 58 0.20 -0.11 -2.02
C HIS A 58 0.99 1.06 -1.46
N GLY A 59 2.31 0.88 -1.38
CA GLY A 59 3.27 1.90 -0.97
C GLY A 59 3.57 2.95 -2.04
N GLY A 60 4.63 3.69 -1.84
CA GLY A 60 5.08 4.80 -2.65
C GLY A 60 5.22 6.05 -1.79
N PRO A 61 4.58 7.20 -2.13
CA PRO A 61 3.46 7.38 -3.06
C PRO A 61 3.82 7.13 -4.52
N GLY A 62 2.82 6.75 -5.30
CA GLY A 62 3.00 6.61 -6.75
C GLY A 62 3.37 5.20 -7.25
N ALA A 63 3.41 4.16 -6.40
CA ALA A 63 3.64 2.79 -6.83
C ALA A 63 2.40 2.17 -7.51
N SER A 64 2.30 0.86 -7.55
CA SER A 64 1.14 0.12 -8.04
C SER A 64 0.90 -1.11 -7.17
N ALA A 65 -0.36 -1.49 -7.00
CA ALA A 65 -0.74 -2.71 -6.29
C ALA A 65 -0.27 -3.99 -7.00
N TYR A 66 0.03 -3.93 -8.29
CA TYR A 66 0.57 -5.06 -9.05
C TYR A 66 1.92 -5.57 -8.56
N PHE A 67 2.72 -4.73 -7.89
CA PHE A 67 3.97 -5.20 -7.31
C PHE A 67 3.76 -6.33 -6.28
N TYR A 68 2.56 -6.43 -5.73
CA TYR A 68 2.18 -7.43 -4.75
C TYR A 68 1.44 -8.62 -5.36
N ASP A 69 0.98 -8.53 -6.61
CA ASP A 69 0.37 -9.63 -7.36
C ASP A 69 1.46 -10.59 -7.87
N THR A 70 2.04 -11.34 -6.95
CA THR A 70 3.05 -12.35 -7.24
C THR A 70 2.44 -13.74 -7.27
N ASN A 71 3.02 -14.65 -8.06
CA ASN A 71 2.59 -16.05 -8.08
C ASN A 71 2.61 -16.65 -6.67
N TYR A 72 3.56 -16.24 -5.83
CA TYR A 72 3.65 -16.75 -4.46
C TYR A 72 2.41 -16.36 -3.64
N ILE A 73 2.01 -15.10 -3.67
CA ILE A 73 0.83 -14.61 -2.94
C ILE A 73 -0.45 -15.24 -3.51
N SER A 74 -0.59 -15.29 -4.83
CA SER A 74 -1.74 -15.89 -5.51
C SER A 74 -1.88 -17.38 -5.17
N ASP A 75 -0.79 -18.14 -5.18
CA ASP A 75 -0.80 -19.59 -4.89
C ASP A 75 -1.14 -19.89 -3.42
N HIS A 76 -0.74 -19.02 -2.48
CA HIS A 76 -0.89 -19.28 -1.04
C HIS A 76 -2.13 -18.62 -0.41
N LEU A 77 -2.57 -17.49 -0.93
CA LEU A 77 -3.76 -16.78 -0.44
C LEU A 77 -4.97 -16.93 -1.35
N GLY A 78 -4.79 -16.97 -2.68
CA GLY A 78 -5.88 -16.94 -3.65
C GLY A 78 -6.88 -18.08 -3.54
N ASN A 79 -6.48 -19.26 -3.07
CA ASN A 79 -7.39 -20.38 -2.82
C ASN A 79 -8.28 -20.19 -1.56
N ARG A 80 -7.91 -19.28 -0.66
CA ARG A 80 -8.56 -19.07 0.64
C ARG A 80 -9.37 -17.79 0.72
N CYS A 81 -8.96 -16.77 -0.03
CA CYS A 81 -9.60 -15.46 -0.06
C CYS A 81 -9.50 -14.84 -1.45
N ALA A 82 -10.27 -13.79 -1.66
CA ALA A 82 -10.12 -12.92 -2.81
C ALA A 82 -9.12 -11.82 -2.47
N MET A 83 -8.03 -11.76 -3.23
CA MET A 83 -7.08 -10.65 -3.18
C MET A 83 -7.61 -9.50 -4.00
N VAL A 84 -7.56 -8.29 -3.47
CA VAL A 84 -8.00 -7.07 -4.12
C VAL A 84 -6.82 -6.14 -4.28
N TYR A 85 -6.45 -5.83 -5.51
CA TYR A 85 -5.34 -4.95 -5.85
C TYR A 85 -5.92 -3.65 -6.38
N TRP A 86 -5.77 -2.59 -5.58
CA TRP A 86 -6.26 -1.26 -5.93
C TRP A 86 -5.10 -0.34 -6.27
N ASP A 87 -5.06 0.13 -7.51
CA ASP A 87 -4.18 1.23 -7.88
C ASP A 87 -4.81 2.56 -7.43
N GLN A 88 -4.12 3.28 -6.56
CA GLN A 88 -4.54 4.59 -6.05
C GLN A 88 -4.65 5.59 -7.20
N ARG A 89 -5.33 6.73 -6.96
CA ARG A 89 -5.46 7.79 -7.98
C ARG A 89 -4.11 8.16 -8.57
N ASN A 90 -4.06 8.35 -9.89
CA ASN A 90 -2.85 8.71 -10.64
C ASN A 90 -1.69 7.71 -10.52
N THR A 91 -1.92 6.46 -10.13
CA THR A 91 -0.87 5.46 -10.00
C THR A 91 -1.19 4.22 -10.84
N GLY A 92 -0.19 3.40 -11.11
CA GLY A 92 -0.38 2.13 -11.81
C GLY A 92 -1.22 2.28 -13.08
N ALA A 93 -2.32 1.54 -13.16
CA ALA A 93 -3.28 1.61 -14.25
C ALA A 93 -4.47 2.54 -13.96
N SER A 94 -4.46 3.30 -12.86
CA SER A 94 -5.45 4.31 -12.52
C SER A 94 -5.08 5.64 -13.17
N GLN A 95 -5.72 5.94 -14.29
CA GLN A 95 -5.49 7.20 -15.00
C GLN A 95 -6.57 8.21 -14.60
N GLY A 96 -6.28 9.02 -13.59
CA GLY A 96 -7.16 10.10 -13.17
C GLY A 96 -6.90 11.38 -13.95
N ASN A 97 -7.96 12.14 -14.22
CA ASN A 97 -7.87 13.48 -14.76
C ASN A 97 -7.56 14.54 -13.67
N SER A 98 -6.92 14.12 -12.57
CA SER A 98 -6.67 15.04 -11.50
C SER A 98 -5.58 16.02 -11.94
N ASN A 99 -5.96 17.29 -11.99
CA ASN A 99 -5.04 18.40 -12.21
C ASN A 99 -4.12 18.67 -10.98
N GLY A 100 -3.94 17.67 -10.10
CA GLY A 100 -3.27 17.81 -8.83
C GLY A 100 -4.13 18.38 -7.70
N GLU A 101 -5.28 18.95 -8.00
CA GLU A 101 -6.19 19.57 -7.02
C GLU A 101 -6.74 18.60 -5.98
N HIS A 102 -6.83 17.33 -6.34
CA HIS A 102 -7.33 16.24 -5.48
C HIS A 102 -6.22 15.29 -5.01
N LEU A 103 -4.96 15.66 -5.16
CA LEU A 103 -3.84 14.87 -4.66
C LEU A 103 -3.51 15.30 -3.23
N ASN A 104 -4.21 14.75 -2.27
CA ASN A 104 -4.01 14.93 -0.83
C ASN A 104 -4.47 13.69 -0.07
N LEU A 105 -4.01 13.53 1.18
CA LEU A 105 -4.31 12.34 1.98
C LEU A 105 -5.79 12.16 2.26
N GLY A 106 -6.50 13.24 2.59
CA GLY A 106 -7.94 13.17 2.85
C GLY A 106 -8.72 12.61 1.66
N GLN A 107 -8.37 13.00 0.42
CA GLN A 107 -8.99 12.45 -0.78
C GLN A 107 -8.63 10.99 -0.98
N MET A 108 -7.39 10.55 -0.67
CA MET A 108 -6.99 9.14 -0.78
C MET A 108 -7.77 8.25 0.20
N VAL A 109 -8.08 8.75 1.39
CA VAL A 109 -8.95 8.07 2.35
C VAL A 109 -10.40 7.94 1.82
N GLU A 110 -10.93 9.01 1.23
CA GLU A 110 -12.26 8.96 0.59
C GLU A 110 -12.28 8.04 -0.64
N ASP A 111 -11.17 7.92 -1.37
CA ASP A 111 -11.02 6.96 -2.46
C ASP A 111 -11.05 5.52 -1.93
N LEU A 112 -10.28 5.23 -0.87
CA LEU A 112 -10.29 3.92 -0.22
C LEU A 112 -11.70 3.55 0.26
N LYS A 113 -12.39 4.48 0.92
CA LYS A 113 -13.78 4.31 1.33
C LYS A 113 -14.68 3.99 0.14
N LYS A 114 -14.56 4.73 -0.97
CA LYS A 114 -15.35 4.51 -2.18
C LYS A 114 -15.07 3.13 -2.79
N VAL A 115 -13.81 2.70 -2.84
CA VAL A 115 -13.45 1.35 -3.29
C VAL A 115 -14.11 0.28 -2.40
N ILE A 116 -14.07 0.44 -1.08
CA ILE A 116 -14.73 -0.48 -0.14
C ILE A 116 -16.24 -0.51 -0.35
N GLU A 117 -16.89 0.65 -0.55
CA GLU A 117 -18.32 0.72 -0.83
C GLU A 117 -18.69 -0.04 -2.11
N VAL A 118 -17.89 0.10 -3.18
CA VAL A 118 -18.12 -0.61 -4.45
C VAL A 118 -17.87 -2.11 -4.28
N LEU A 119 -16.84 -2.53 -3.56
CA LEU A 119 -16.61 -3.95 -3.25
C LEU A 119 -17.82 -4.55 -2.52
N LYS A 120 -18.30 -3.88 -1.46
CA LYS A 120 -19.49 -4.32 -0.72
C LYS A 120 -20.76 -4.34 -1.55
N PHE A 121 -20.92 -3.41 -2.47
CA PHE A 121 -22.03 -3.41 -3.42
C PHE A 121 -21.97 -4.60 -4.39
N ARG A 122 -20.76 -4.95 -4.87
CA ARG A 122 -20.53 -6.04 -5.84
C ARG A 122 -20.61 -7.42 -5.19
N TYR A 123 -19.93 -7.61 -4.05
CA TYR A 123 -19.71 -8.93 -3.43
C TYR A 123 -20.56 -9.20 -2.19
N GLY A 124 -21.30 -8.23 -1.70
CA GLY A 124 -22.20 -8.37 -0.55
C GLY A 124 -21.77 -7.53 0.64
N GLN A 125 -22.77 -7.02 1.38
CA GLN A 125 -22.53 -6.15 2.55
C GLN A 125 -21.89 -6.90 3.72
N ASP A 126 -22.06 -8.21 3.76
CA ASP A 126 -21.59 -9.14 4.80
C ASP A 126 -20.19 -9.68 4.53
N MET A 127 -19.56 -9.28 3.41
CA MET A 127 -18.20 -9.69 3.10
C MET A 127 -17.22 -9.37 4.24
N SER A 128 -16.32 -10.31 4.54
CA SER A 128 -15.26 -10.12 5.50
C SER A 128 -14.07 -9.45 4.82
N LEU A 129 -13.97 -8.12 4.96
CA LEU A 129 -12.93 -7.32 4.33
C LEU A 129 -11.80 -7.01 5.32
N PHE A 130 -10.58 -7.27 4.90
CA PHE A 130 -9.35 -6.91 5.59
C PHE A 130 -8.53 -5.95 4.73
N LEU A 131 -7.90 -4.97 5.36
CA LEU A 131 -6.95 -4.08 4.69
C LEU A 131 -5.52 -4.55 4.94
N VAL A 132 -4.70 -4.48 3.91
CA VAL A 132 -3.23 -4.62 4.01
C VAL A 132 -2.63 -3.31 3.53
N GLY A 133 -2.07 -2.52 4.45
CA GLY A 133 -1.34 -1.30 4.12
C GLY A 133 0.17 -1.58 4.11
N HIS A 134 0.88 -1.22 3.05
CA HIS A 134 2.33 -1.31 2.99
C HIS A 134 2.95 0.08 2.85
N SER A 135 3.96 0.40 3.68
CA SER A 135 4.71 1.65 3.55
C SER A 135 3.78 2.88 3.60
N PHE A 136 3.76 3.72 2.57
CA PHE A 136 2.78 4.80 2.40
C PHE A 136 1.32 4.31 2.46
N GLY A 137 1.03 3.09 1.99
CA GLY A 137 -0.31 2.48 2.14
C GLY A 137 -0.70 2.27 3.61
N GLY A 138 0.27 2.05 4.51
CA GLY A 138 0.08 2.05 5.95
C GLY A 138 -0.39 3.41 6.47
N LEU A 139 0.16 4.52 5.95
CA LEU A 139 -0.27 5.88 6.29
C LEU A 139 -1.74 6.12 5.91
N ILE A 140 -2.15 5.73 4.70
CA ILE A 140 -3.55 5.83 4.25
C ILE A 140 -4.45 4.96 5.15
N ALA A 141 -4.01 3.74 5.48
CA ALA A 141 -4.76 2.85 6.33
C ALA A 141 -4.89 3.39 7.76
N ALA A 142 -3.83 3.96 8.33
CA ALA A 142 -3.84 4.60 9.65
C ALA A 142 -4.82 5.78 9.70
N ASP A 143 -4.82 6.64 8.68
CA ASP A 143 -5.80 7.73 8.56
C ASP A 143 -7.22 7.16 8.43
N PHE A 144 -7.45 6.18 7.56
CA PHE A 144 -8.76 5.54 7.37
C PHE A 144 -9.33 4.99 8.69
N VAL A 145 -8.55 4.20 9.45
CA VAL A 145 -9.06 3.56 10.68
C VAL A 145 -9.22 4.53 11.85
N THR A 146 -8.56 5.69 11.78
CA THR A 146 -8.68 6.75 12.80
C THR A 146 -9.73 7.81 12.45
N SER A 147 -10.19 7.84 11.18
CA SER A 147 -11.18 8.78 10.66
C SER A 147 -12.60 8.28 10.86
N SER A 148 -13.46 9.12 11.44
CA SER A 148 -14.88 8.81 11.63
C SER A 148 -15.11 7.36 12.13
N ASP A 149 -16.11 6.69 11.58
CA ASP A 149 -16.46 5.29 11.86
C ASP A 149 -15.96 4.32 10.78
N TYR A 150 -14.99 4.73 9.93
CA TYR A 150 -14.59 3.94 8.76
C TYR A 150 -14.02 2.57 9.12
N GLN A 151 -13.36 2.43 10.28
CA GLN A 151 -12.90 1.13 10.75
C GLN A 151 -14.01 0.09 10.90
N LYS A 152 -15.31 0.49 11.05
CA LYS A 152 -16.45 -0.42 11.08
C LYS A 152 -16.74 -1.09 9.73
N MET A 153 -16.16 -0.59 8.64
CA MET A 153 -16.31 -1.15 7.30
C MET A 153 -15.44 -2.39 7.08
N ILE A 154 -14.49 -2.68 7.98
CA ILE A 154 -13.50 -3.76 7.86
C ILE A 154 -13.52 -4.69 9.06
N LYS A 155 -12.97 -5.89 8.90
CA LYS A 155 -12.81 -6.90 9.96
C LYS A 155 -11.46 -6.80 10.67
N GLY A 156 -10.45 -6.21 10.03
CA GLY A 156 -9.13 -6.01 10.62
C GLY A 156 -8.17 -5.28 9.69
N LEU A 157 -7.09 -4.79 10.27
CA LEU A 157 -5.99 -4.12 9.59
C LEU A 157 -4.72 -4.97 9.71
N ILE A 158 -4.05 -5.16 8.59
CA ILE A 158 -2.70 -5.73 8.50
C ILE A 158 -1.80 -4.60 8.01
N ASP A 159 -0.88 -4.15 8.84
CA ASP A 159 0.07 -3.09 8.50
C ASP A 159 1.47 -3.70 8.31
N VAL A 160 2.01 -3.53 7.12
CA VAL A 160 3.28 -4.14 6.71
C VAL A 160 4.29 -3.05 6.43
N ASP A 161 5.33 -2.96 7.25
CA ASP A 161 6.40 -1.96 7.10
C ASP A 161 5.81 -0.54 6.91
N GLY A 162 4.67 -0.24 7.56
CA GLY A 162 3.83 0.91 7.28
C GLY A 162 4.28 2.19 7.97
N SER A 163 4.00 3.32 7.36
CA SER A 163 4.17 4.62 7.99
C SER A 163 2.87 5.09 8.65
N HIS A 164 2.98 5.89 9.69
CA HIS A 164 1.85 6.60 10.30
C HIS A 164 2.25 7.99 10.81
N ASN A 165 3.55 8.31 10.78
CA ASN A 165 4.09 9.55 11.30
C ASN A 165 5.43 9.85 10.63
N TYR A 166 5.44 10.74 9.63
CA TYR A 166 6.64 11.09 8.88
C TYR A 166 7.75 11.72 9.74
N PRO A 167 7.49 12.75 10.59
CA PRO A 167 8.53 13.30 11.46
C PRO A 167 9.16 12.28 12.43
N LEU A 168 8.35 11.36 12.96
CA LEU A 168 8.86 10.28 13.82
C LEU A 168 9.67 9.29 12.99
N ASN A 169 9.18 8.93 11.80
CA ASN A 169 9.88 8.03 10.88
C ASN A 169 11.28 8.54 10.57
N ASP A 170 11.43 9.81 10.15
CA ASP A 170 12.73 10.43 9.88
C ASP A 170 13.67 10.34 11.08
N THR A 171 13.14 10.60 12.26
CA THR A 171 13.91 10.51 13.51
C THR A 171 14.42 9.09 13.77
N LEU A 172 13.55 8.10 13.63
CA LEU A 172 13.85 6.68 13.87
C LEU A 172 14.79 6.12 12.81
N THR A 173 14.54 6.43 11.54
CA THR A 173 15.42 6.08 10.40
C THR A 173 16.84 6.60 10.65
N ARG A 174 16.98 7.88 10.98
CA ARG A 174 18.26 8.47 11.31
C ARG A 174 18.96 7.74 12.49
N GLN A 175 18.22 7.43 13.54
CA GLN A 175 18.77 6.72 14.71
C GLN A 175 19.26 5.31 14.34
N MET A 176 18.46 4.58 13.56
CA MET A 176 18.83 3.24 13.10
C MET A 176 20.06 3.27 12.20
N LEU A 177 20.11 4.19 11.22
CA LEU A 177 21.27 4.38 10.35
C LEU A 177 22.56 4.68 11.14
N LEU A 178 22.49 5.55 12.14
CA LEU A 178 23.63 5.87 13.01
C LEU A 178 24.09 4.65 13.83
N THR A 179 23.14 3.90 14.39
CA THR A 179 23.45 2.77 15.27
C THR A 179 24.05 1.62 14.47
N VAL A 180 23.37 1.21 13.40
CA VAL A 180 23.80 0.08 12.57
C VAL A 180 25.05 0.45 11.79
N GLY A 181 25.14 1.67 11.25
CA GLY A 181 26.30 2.12 10.49
C GLY A 181 27.60 2.10 11.34
N LYS A 182 27.56 2.59 12.58
CA LYS A 182 28.71 2.49 13.50
C LYS A 182 29.13 1.04 13.75
N TYR A 183 28.14 0.14 13.91
CA TYR A 183 28.43 -1.28 14.06
C TYR A 183 29.08 -1.86 12.79
N GLN A 184 28.54 -1.59 11.60
CA GLN A 184 29.08 -2.09 10.34
C GLN A 184 30.51 -1.61 10.09
N ILE A 185 30.82 -0.33 10.39
CA ILE A 185 32.17 0.22 10.32
C ILE A 185 33.12 -0.52 11.31
N SER A 186 32.65 -0.78 12.52
CA SER A 186 33.47 -1.52 13.51
C SER A 186 33.80 -2.95 13.08
N GLN A 187 32.96 -3.52 12.19
CA GLN A 187 33.16 -4.83 11.58
C GLN A 187 33.93 -4.76 10.24
N ASN A 188 34.39 -3.59 9.84
CA ASN A 188 35.07 -3.32 8.57
C ASN A 188 34.26 -3.70 7.34
N ARG A 189 32.91 -3.43 7.37
CA ARG A 189 31.95 -3.73 6.29
C ARG A 189 31.45 -2.45 5.67
N ASN A 190 31.59 -2.31 4.35
CA ASN A 190 31.11 -1.15 3.56
C ASN A 190 31.45 0.22 4.20
N VAL A 191 32.65 0.34 4.77
CA VAL A 191 33.09 1.45 5.64
C VAL A 191 32.83 2.81 4.99
N GLU A 192 33.31 3.03 3.76
CA GLU A 192 33.16 4.32 3.04
C GLU A 192 31.68 4.71 2.87
N SER A 193 30.84 3.75 2.51
CA SER A 193 29.40 3.98 2.31
C SER A 193 28.73 4.37 3.63
N TRP A 194 29.03 3.65 4.71
CA TRP A 194 28.48 3.96 6.02
C TRP A 194 28.98 5.27 6.61
N GLU A 195 30.25 5.64 6.39
CA GLU A 195 30.79 6.94 6.80
C GLU A 195 30.05 8.09 6.13
N LYS A 196 29.69 7.94 4.85
CA LYS A 196 28.90 8.92 4.10
C LYS A 196 27.49 9.07 4.68
N ILE A 197 26.82 7.96 4.99
CA ILE A 197 25.50 7.94 5.62
C ILE A 197 25.56 8.61 7.01
N ILE A 198 26.51 8.22 7.85
CA ILE A 198 26.69 8.76 9.19
C ILE A 198 26.99 10.27 9.15
N THR A 199 27.81 10.71 8.19
CA THR A 199 28.10 12.12 8.00
C THR A 199 26.82 12.91 7.68
N TYR A 200 25.98 12.41 6.80
CA TYR A 200 24.69 13.02 6.52
C TYR A 200 23.79 13.05 7.76
N CYS A 201 23.64 11.95 8.46
CA CYS A 201 22.81 11.82 9.67
C CYS A 201 23.28 12.76 10.80
N ASN A 202 24.58 12.98 10.95
CA ASN A 202 25.13 13.89 11.98
C ASN A 202 24.90 15.37 11.63
N LYS A 203 24.84 15.70 10.34
CA LYS A 203 24.58 17.07 9.88
C LYS A 203 23.09 17.46 10.01
N HIS A 204 22.18 16.51 9.87
CA HIS A 204 20.73 16.72 9.85
C HIS A 204 20.11 16.12 11.12
N THR A 205 19.84 16.96 12.13
CA THR A 205 19.43 16.51 13.49
C THR A 205 18.08 17.05 13.95
N GLY A 206 17.44 17.90 13.17
CA GLY A 206 16.16 18.57 13.50
C GLY A 206 14.97 18.00 12.73
N ASN A 207 13.99 18.86 12.49
CA ASN A 207 12.92 18.56 11.58
C ASN A 207 13.47 18.52 10.15
N PHE A 208 13.12 17.49 9.43
CA PHE A 208 13.54 17.31 8.04
C PHE A 208 12.60 18.08 7.12
N SER A 209 13.13 18.77 6.13
CA SER A 209 12.37 19.17 4.95
C SER A 209 12.04 17.92 4.12
N PHE A 210 11.10 18.04 3.19
CA PHE A 210 10.78 16.92 2.29
C PHE A 210 12.00 16.42 1.51
N GLU A 211 12.85 17.31 1.03
CA GLU A 211 14.09 16.98 0.32
C GLU A 211 15.09 16.23 1.22
N GLU A 212 15.21 16.68 2.47
CA GLU A 212 16.07 16.03 3.45
C GLU A 212 15.54 14.65 3.84
N SER A 213 14.23 14.50 4.04
CA SER A 213 13.57 13.23 4.29
C SER A 213 13.75 12.27 3.12
N THR A 214 13.51 12.70 1.88
CA THR A 214 13.76 11.91 0.67
C THR A 214 15.22 11.46 0.56
N ARG A 215 16.17 12.34 0.91
CA ARG A 215 17.59 11.98 0.93
C ARG A 215 17.90 10.94 2.01
N LEU A 216 17.28 11.06 3.17
CA LEU A 216 17.41 10.10 4.27
C LEU A 216 16.86 8.73 3.87
N GLU A 217 15.72 8.71 3.21
CA GLU A 217 15.07 7.49 2.67
C GLU A 217 15.95 6.80 1.61
N ASN A 218 16.60 7.57 0.74
CA ASN A 218 17.56 7.01 -0.21
C ASN A 218 18.74 6.34 0.51
N TYR A 219 19.28 6.97 1.56
CA TYR A 219 20.31 6.36 2.38
C TYR A 219 19.83 5.13 3.16
N ALA A 220 18.57 5.12 3.58
CA ALA A 220 17.95 3.96 4.20
C ALA A 220 17.85 2.78 3.22
N SER A 221 17.42 3.03 1.99
CA SER A 221 17.39 2.03 0.91
C SER A 221 18.79 1.50 0.56
N ASP A 222 19.78 2.39 0.45
CA ASP A 222 21.18 1.99 0.25
C ASP A 222 21.67 1.10 1.41
N ALA A 223 21.37 1.49 2.66
CA ALA A 223 21.77 0.77 3.86
C ALA A 223 21.23 -0.66 3.89
N GLU A 224 19.97 -0.90 3.47
CA GLU A 224 19.42 -2.25 3.35
C GLU A 224 20.27 -3.12 2.42
N SER A 225 20.74 -2.54 1.31
CA SER A 225 21.58 -3.27 0.34
C SER A 225 22.96 -3.67 0.90
N TYR A 226 23.41 -3.04 1.99
CA TYR A 226 24.68 -3.34 2.64
C TYR A 226 24.57 -4.41 3.75
N ILE A 227 23.37 -4.91 4.02
CA ILE A 227 23.13 -5.96 5.01
C ILE A 227 23.07 -7.32 4.33
N ASP A 228 24.07 -8.15 4.55
CA ASP A 228 24.23 -9.48 3.90
C ASP A 228 23.02 -10.42 4.11
N SER A 229 22.30 -10.29 5.22
CA SER A 229 21.16 -11.14 5.55
C SER A 229 19.85 -10.72 4.87
N VAL A 230 19.79 -9.56 4.24
CA VAL A 230 18.62 -9.06 3.51
C VAL A 230 18.67 -9.54 2.07
N LYS A 231 17.60 -10.22 1.64
CA LYS A 231 17.45 -10.57 0.23
C LYS A 231 17.28 -9.30 -0.61
N GLN A 232 18.00 -9.22 -1.72
CA GLN A 232 17.89 -8.09 -2.63
C GLN A 232 16.75 -8.30 -3.63
N ILE A 233 15.94 -7.27 -3.85
CA ILE A 233 14.89 -7.27 -4.87
C ILE A 233 15.45 -6.69 -6.15
N ASN A 234 15.29 -7.43 -7.26
CA ASN A 234 15.57 -6.89 -8.58
C ASN A 234 14.31 -6.17 -9.13
N LEU A 235 14.05 -4.97 -8.62
CA LEU A 235 12.92 -4.13 -9.04
C LEU A 235 12.82 -3.95 -10.56
N PRO A 236 13.92 -3.68 -11.32
CA PRO A 236 13.84 -3.62 -12.78
C PRO A 236 13.28 -4.88 -13.42
N CYS A 237 13.64 -6.08 -12.93
CA CYS A 237 13.09 -7.33 -13.43
C CYS A 237 11.60 -7.50 -13.14
N ILE A 238 11.12 -7.04 -11.99
CA ILE A 238 9.70 -7.08 -11.63
C ILE A 238 8.92 -6.14 -12.55
N ILE A 239 9.36 -4.90 -12.69
CA ILE A 239 8.73 -3.88 -13.54
C ILE A 239 8.66 -4.36 -15.00
N ILE A 240 9.74 -4.94 -15.56
CA ILE A 240 9.77 -5.44 -16.92
C ILE A 240 8.82 -6.63 -17.09
N LYS A 241 8.80 -7.58 -16.14
CA LYS A 241 7.89 -8.72 -16.20
C LYS A 241 6.43 -8.29 -16.18
N ASP A 242 6.09 -7.29 -15.37
CA ASP A 242 4.72 -6.81 -15.25
C ASP A 242 4.30 -5.95 -16.44
N ALA A 243 5.21 -5.16 -16.99
CA ALA A 243 4.97 -4.42 -18.25
C ALA A 243 4.72 -5.36 -19.45
N VAL A 244 5.48 -6.48 -19.53
CA VAL A 244 5.32 -7.49 -20.60
C VAL A 244 4.02 -8.29 -20.45
N LYS A 245 3.47 -8.40 -19.25
CA LYS A 245 2.19 -9.09 -18.99
C LYS A 245 0.96 -8.19 -19.17
N ASP A 246 1.09 -7.02 -19.79
CA ASP A 246 0.03 -5.99 -19.92
C ASP A 246 -0.59 -5.53 -18.58
N LYS A 247 0.08 -5.81 -17.48
CA LYS A 247 -0.40 -5.44 -16.14
C LYS A 247 -0.10 -3.98 -15.78
N LEU A 248 0.96 -3.40 -16.35
CA LEU A 248 1.35 -1.99 -16.16
C LEU A 248 1.50 -1.30 -17.52
N PRO A 249 0.63 -0.34 -17.88
CA PRO A 249 0.87 0.50 -19.03
C PRO A 249 2.19 1.29 -18.85
N LEU A 250 3.04 1.34 -19.89
CA LEU A 250 4.28 2.15 -19.85
C LEU A 250 4.03 3.61 -19.45
N THR A 251 2.84 4.12 -19.76
CA THR A 251 2.39 5.47 -19.35
C THR A 251 2.30 5.65 -17.84
N SER A 252 2.03 4.60 -17.06
CA SER A 252 1.93 4.71 -15.60
C SER A 252 3.28 4.95 -14.94
N ILE A 253 4.38 4.51 -15.56
CA ILE A 253 5.74 4.81 -15.09
C ILE A 253 6.04 6.30 -15.20
N LEU A 254 5.57 6.95 -16.28
CA LEU A 254 5.73 8.40 -16.48
C LEU A 254 4.85 9.21 -15.50
N VAL A 255 3.66 8.71 -15.18
CA VAL A 255 2.75 9.36 -14.22
C VAL A 255 3.33 9.35 -12.81
N ASN A 256 4.04 8.29 -12.43
CA ASN A 256 4.73 8.23 -11.14
C ASN A 256 5.79 9.33 -10.95
N LEU A 257 6.42 9.77 -12.04
CA LEU A 257 7.34 10.92 -12.01
C LEU A 257 6.62 12.23 -11.67
N LEU A 258 5.33 12.38 -12.06
CA LEU A 258 4.53 13.55 -11.76
C LEU A 258 4.14 13.65 -10.27
N TYR A 259 4.08 12.53 -9.56
CA TYR A 259 3.84 12.52 -8.11
C TYR A 259 4.97 13.20 -7.34
N SER A 260 6.22 12.98 -7.76
CA SER A 260 7.40 13.55 -7.13
C SER A 260 7.50 15.07 -7.28
N GLU A 261 6.81 15.65 -8.26
CA GLU A 261 6.85 17.10 -8.56
C GLU A 261 5.75 17.90 -7.83
N ASN A 262 4.76 17.23 -7.17
CA ASN A 262 3.70 17.94 -6.48
C ASN A 262 4.17 18.48 -5.12
N SER A 263 4.64 19.72 -5.13
CA SER A 263 5.23 20.38 -3.95
C SER A 263 4.28 20.52 -2.75
N ASP A 264 2.97 20.60 -2.96
CA ASP A 264 2.01 20.81 -1.87
C ASP A 264 1.68 19.48 -1.19
N PHE A 265 1.50 18.39 -1.95
CA PHE A 265 1.36 17.06 -1.41
C PHE A 265 2.62 16.63 -0.62
N ASN A 266 3.80 16.91 -1.15
CA ASN A 266 5.07 16.62 -0.48
C ASN A 266 5.22 17.37 0.84
N LYS A 267 4.77 18.65 0.91
CA LYS A 267 4.75 19.43 2.15
C LYS A 267 3.71 18.92 3.15
N GLU A 268 2.58 18.40 2.67
CA GLU A 268 1.59 17.73 3.50
C GLU A 268 2.21 16.49 4.14
N LEU A 269 2.82 15.59 3.34
CA LEU A 269 3.44 14.37 3.82
C LEU A 269 4.49 14.62 4.89
N ALA A 270 5.43 15.53 4.65
CA ALA A 270 6.52 15.84 5.59
C ALA A 270 6.04 16.26 6.99
N LYS A 271 4.77 16.67 7.14
CA LYS A 271 4.16 17.10 8.41
C LYS A 271 3.12 16.10 8.95
N THR A 272 2.76 15.10 8.13
CA THR A 272 1.69 14.18 8.47
C THR A 272 2.07 13.25 9.61
N GLN A 273 1.16 13.17 10.59
CA GLN A 273 1.30 12.26 11.71
C GLN A 273 -0.07 11.89 12.29
N PHE A 274 -0.25 10.61 12.60
CA PHE A 274 -1.47 10.05 13.20
C PHE A 274 -1.24 9.46 14.59
N SER A 275 -0.02 9.52 15.14
CA SER A 275 0.31 8.95 16.46
C SER A 275 -0.67 9.37 17.56
N SER A 276 -1.11 10.65 17.54
CA SER A 276 -2.08 11.16 18.51
C SER A 276 -3.50 10.66 18.34
N SER A 277 -3.84 10.04 17.20
CA SER A 277 -5.18 9.53 16.87
C SER A 277 -5.28 8.02 16.93
N LEU A 278 -4.15 7.31 17.03
CA LEU A 278 -4.10 5.83 17.00
C LEU A 278 -4.88 5.16 18.13
N TYR A 279 -5.09 5.85 19.27
CA TYR A 279 -5.94 5.33 20.36
C TYR A 279 -7.38 5.02 19.91
N LYS A 280 -7.84 5.59 18.80
CA LYS A 280 -9.18 5.32 18.24
C LYS A 280 -9.28 3.94 17.57
N VAL A 281 -8.15 3.32 17.24
CA VAL A 281 -8.12 2.02 16.55
C VAL A 281 -8.51 0.92 17.51
N THR A 282 -9.62 0.24 17.22
CA THR A 282 -10.20 -0.83 18.05
C THR A 282 -10.43 -2.13 17.28
N VAL A 283 -10.36 -2.12 15.94
CA VAL A 283 -10.42 -3.33 15.13
C VAL A 283 -9.18 -4.21 15.38
N PRO A 284 -9.25 -5.53 15.11
CA PRO A 284 -8.08 -6.39 15.14
C PRO A 284 -6.94 -5.85 14.26
N VAL A 285 -5.70 -5.90 14.76
CA VAL A 285 -4.52 -5.40 14.05
C VAL A 285 -3.39 -6.42 14.07
N LEU A 286 -2.83 -6.69 12.88
CA LEU A 286 -1.58 -7.42 12.70
C LEU A 286 -0.53 -6.48 12.12
N LEU A 287 0.61 -6.36 12.80
CA LEU A 287 1.77 -5.62 12.31
C LEU A 287 2.83 -6.62 11.85
N LEU A 288 3.28 -6.48 10.61
CA LEU A 288 4.35 -7.30 10.02
C LEU A 288 5.52 -6.39 9.67
N TRP A 289 6.70 -6.66 10.20
CA TRP A 289 7.83 -5.74 10.04
C TRP A 289 9.13 -6.46 9.67
N GLY A 290 9.90 -5.85 8.78
CA GLY A 290 11.25 -6.27 8.49
C GLY A 290 12.23 -5.83 9.57
N LYS A 291 13.05 -6.75 10.09
CA LYS A 291 14.09 -6.42 11.08
C LYS A 291 15.08 -5.37 10.58
N TYR A 292 15.35 -5.37 9.28
CA TYR A 292 16.29 -4.50 8.61
C TYR A 292 15.63 -3.42 7.78
N ASP A 293 14.38 -3.10 8.09
CA ASP A 293 13.69 -1.96 7.49
C ASP A 293 14.28 -0.65 8.03
N PHE A 294 15.10 0.00 7.21
CA PHE A 294 15.66 1.30 7.51
C PHE A 294 14.76 2.44 7.02
N ILE A 295 13.80 2.17 6.12
CA ILE A 295 12.87 3.15 5.54
C ILE A 295 11.76 3.46 6.54
N CYS A 296 11.07 2.41 7.04
CA CYS A 296 10.12 2.48 8.14
C CYS A 296 10.61 1.58 9.28
N PRO A 297 11.49 2.07 10.17
CA PRO A 297 12.12 1.21 11.18
C PRO A 297 11.12 0.51 12.09
N GLN A 298 11.47 -0.70 12.55
CA GLN A 298 10.65 -1.49 13.49
C GLN A 298 10.09 -0.66 14.65
N ALA A 299 10.88 0.29 15.16
CA ALA A 299 10.46 1.18 16.24
C ALA A 299 9.23 2.04 15.89
N LEU A 300 8.97 2.31 14.60
CA LEU A 300 7.75 2.96 14.14
C LEU A 300 6.55 2.04 14.32
N GLY A 301 6.67 0.77 13.94
CA GLY A 301 5.63 -0.24 14.19
C GLY A 301 5.37 -0.46 15.69
N GLU A 302 6.40 -0.40 16.53
CA GLU A 302 6.25 -0.44 17.98
C GLU A 302 5.50 0.77 18.54
N ASP A 303 5.72 1.98 17.99
CA ASP A 303 4.94 3.18 18.33
C ASP A 303 3.46 2.98 17.97
N PHE A 304 3.17 2.47 16.79
CA PHE A 304 1.80 2.12 16.37
C PHE A 304 1.17 1.10 17.33
N TYR A 305 1.85 -0.02 17.57
CA TYR A 305 1.39 -1.09 18.46
C TYR A 305 1.04 -0.58 19.85
N ASN A 306 1.89 0.26 20.41
CA ASN A 306 1.72 0.75 21.78
C ASN A 306 0.60 1.77 21.93
N ARG A 307 0.21 2.47 20.85
CA ARG A 307 -0.79 3.54 20.89
C ARG A 307 -2.21 3.10 20.61
N ILE A 308 -2.40 1.97 19.88
CA ILE A 308 -3.75 1.50 19.53
C ILE A 308 -4.45 0.86 20.72
N ASN A 309 -5.78 1.06 20.79
CA ASN A 309 -6.64 0.46 21.82
C ASN A 309 -7.24 -0.89 21.40
N SER A 310 -6.83 -1.46 20.26
CA SER A 310 -7.24 -2.80 19.90
C SER A 310 -6.80 -3.80 20.98
N THR A 311 -7.73 -4.60 21.47
CA THR A 311 -7.45 -5.73 22.38
C THR A 311 -6.90 -6.95 21.65
N GLU A 312 -7.11 -6.99 20.33
CA GLU A 312 -6.69 -8.05 19.41
C GLU A 312 -5.57 -7.50 18.52
N LYS A 313 -4.38 -7.39 19.07
CA LYS A 313 -3.21 -6.88 18.33
C LYS A 313 -2.02 -7.80 18.47
N ARG A 314 -1.26 -7.92 17.38
CA ARG A 314 -0.03 -8.73 17.31
C ARG A 314 0.98 -8.05 16.40
N MET A 315 2.26 -8.17 16.74
CA MET A 315 3.38 -7.74 15.92
C MET A 315 4.31 -8.91 15.67
N VAL A 316 4.75 -9.09 14.43
CA VAL A 316 5.66 -10.15 13.98
C VAL A 316 6.79 -9.53 13.18
N ILE A 317 8.01 -9.92 13.50
CA ILE A 317 9.21 -9.40 12.86
C ILE A 317 9.84 -10.47 11.98
N SER A 318 10.03 -10.18 10.70
CA SER A 318 10.84 -11.01 9.81
C SER A 318 12.32 -10.79 10.09
N PRO A 319 13.07 -11.84 10.42
CA PRO A 319 14.50 -11.70 10.71
C PRO A 319 15.37 -11.54 9.46
N VAL A 320 14.79 -11.66 8.26
CA VAL A 320 15.51 -11.71 6.98
C VAL A 320 15.09 -10.64 5.97
N SER A 321 14.10 -9.80 6.30
CA SER A 321 13.62 -8.75 5.40
C SER A 321 13.98 -7.35 5.86
N GLY A 322 14.09 -6.44 4.90
CA GLY A 322 13.99 -5.00 5.03
C GLY A 322 12.56 -4.53 4.73
N HIS A 323 12.43 -3.36 4.12
CA HIS A 323 11.18 -2.64 3.85
C HIS A 323 10.15 -3.39 2.97
N ASN A 324 10.56 -4.37 2.22
CA ASN A 324 9.66 -5.09 1.31
C ASN A 324 9.35 -6.51 1.82
N LEU A 325 8.90 -6.65 3.08
CA LEU A 325 8.63 -7.93 3.72
C LEU A 325 7.73 -8.83 2.88
N MET A 326 6.65 -8.29 2.29
CA MET A 326 5.70 -9.05 1.47
C MET A 326 6.38 -9.79 0.31
N LEU A 327 7.47 -9.23 -0.24
CA LEU A 327 8.22 -9.80 -1.36
C LEU A 327 9.43 -10.62 -0.89
N LEU A 328 10.09 -10.19 0.19
CA LEU A 328 11.33 -10.79 0.69
C LEU A 328 11.08 -12.02 1.56
N ASP A 329 9.99 -11.99 2.34
CA ASP A 329 9.56 -13.09 3.21
C ASP A 329 8.07 -13.41 2.97
N GLY A 330 7.73 -13.67 1.71
CA GLY A 330 6.35 -13.99 1.29
C GLY A 330 5.74 -15.16 2.06
N LYS A 331 6.57 -16.10 2.54
CA LYS A 331 6.08 -17.21 3.37
C LYS A 331 5.52 -16.71 4.70
N LEU A 332 6.30 -15.92 5.44
CA LEU A 332 5.85 -15.33 6.71
C LEU A 332 4.60 -14.49 6.46
N PHE A 333 4.61 -13.64 5.44
CA PHE A 333 3.46 -12.80 5.08
C PHE A 333 2.20 -13.64 4.86
N CYS A 334 2.24 -14.66 3.98
CA CYS A 334 1.07 -15.46 3.66
C CYS A 334 0.58 -16.28 4.86
N ASP A 335 1.47 -16.85 5.66
CA ASP A 335 1.11 -17.63 6.84
C ASP A 335 0.40 -16.77 7.88
N GLU A 336 0.93 -15.57 8.16
CA GLU A 336 0.37 -14.64 9.14
C GLU A 336 -0.97 -14.04 8.67
N VAL A 337 -1.07 -13.67 7.39
CA VAL A 337 -2.33 -13.19 6.80
C VAL A 337 -3.39 -14.28 6.86
N ASN A 338 -3.08 -15.52 6.46
CA ASN A 338 -4.00 -16.64 6.54
C ASN A 338 -4.51 -16.90 7.96
N ALA A 339 -3.60 -16.88 8.94
CA ALA A 339 -3.96 -17.06 10.34
C ALA A 339 -4.89 -15.93 10.83
N PHE A 340 -4.56 -14.68 10.49
CA PHE A 340 -5.31 -13.50 10.89
C PHE A 340 -6.71 -13.47 10.28
N VAL A 341 -6.84 -13.60 8.96
CA VAL A 341 -8.15 -13.56 8.30
C VAL A 341 -9.03 -14.74 8.70
N SER A 342 -8.46 -15.91 8.97
CA SER A 342 -9.21 -17.08 9.45
C SER A 342 -9.79 -16.88 10.85
N LYS A 343 -9.09 -16.12 11.71
CA LYS A 343 -9.52 -15.83 13.08
C LYS A 343 -10.66 -14.80 13.15
N TYR A 344 -10.63 -13.77 12.28
CA TYR A 344 -11.49 -12.60 12.42
C TYR A 344 -12.56 -12.44 11.31
N ARG A 345 -12.70 -13.44 10.43
CA ARG A 345 -13.71 -13.45 9.36
C ARG A 345 -15.17 -13.43 9.84
#